data_94202035ce38f298fd653132fb166cc1
#
_entry.id   94202035ce38f298fd653132fb166cc1
#
_cell.length_a   1.000
_cell.length_b   1.000
_cell.length_c   1.000
_cell.angle_alpha   90.00
_cell.angle_beta   90.00
_cell.angle_gamma   90.00
#
_symmetry.space_group_name_H-M   'P 1'
#
loop_
_entity.id
_entity.type
_entity.pdbx_description
1 polymer ?
#
loop_
_entity_poly.entity_id
_entity_poly.type
_entity_poly.pdbx_seq_one_letter_code
_entity_poly.pdbx_strand_id
1 'polypeptide(L)'
;MHDKNHTLSQETKDCIAECFRCVQICEECSDDMIGMDHSGDSQMMADCIRLFRECADICALAGQWMSRSSSLTNEACGLCADVCDQCADLCEKHASHHALCGPCAEECRRCAKSCRQMSRTSTKAA
;
A
#
# COMPACT_ATOMS: atom_id res chain seq x y z
N MET A 1 -15.92 19.71 -22.63
CA MET A 1 -15.83 19.32 -21.98
C MET A 1 -15.92 18.17 -21.67
N HIS A 2 -15.72 17.54 -21.37
CA HIS A 2 -15.79 16.55 -20.99
C HIS A 2 -15.71 16.06 -19.81
N ASP A 3 -15.74 16.42 -19.12
CA ASP A 3 -15.65 16.33 -17.81
C ASP A 3 -16.28 15.20 -17.16
N LYS A 4 -17.44 14.80 -17.50
CA LYS A 4 -18.10 13.69 -16.95
C LYS A 4 -17.29 12.45 -17.03
N ASN A 5 -16.46 12.34 -18.04
CA ASN A 5 -15.64 11.17 -18.22
C ASN A 5 -14.53 11.06 -17.22
N HIS A 6 -14.33 12.11 -16.43
CA HIS A 6 -13.27 12.12 -15.44
C HIS A 6 -13.81 12.00 -14.03
N THR A 7 -15.11 11.79 -13.88
CA THR A 7 -15.69 11.59 -12.55
C THR A 7 -15.39 10.18 -12.08
N LEU A 8 -14.66 10.08 -10.99
CA LEU A 8 -14.31 8.79 -10.41
C LEU A 8 -15.47 8.22 -9.61
N SER A 9 -15.63 6.90 -9.64
CA SER A 9 -16.61 6.25 -8.80
C SER A 9 -16.22 6.39 -7.32
N GLN A 10 -17.19 6.23 -6.44
CA GLN A 10 -16.91 6.29 -5.01
C GLN A 10 -15.95 5.16 -4.62
N GLU A 11 -16.11 3.99 -5.21
CA GLU A 11 -15.21 2.87 -4.96
C GLU A 11 -13.76 3.22 -5.32
N THR A 12 -13.55 3.88 -6.44
CA THR A 12 -12.22 4.31 -6.84
C THR A 12 -11.67 5.35 -5.87
N LYS A 13 -12.49 6.32 -5.49
CA LYS A 13 -12.06 7.35 -4.53
C LYS A 13 -11.68 6.73 -3.19
N ASP A 14 -12.43 5.75 -2.74
CA ASP A 14 -12.14 5.06 -1.48
C ASP A 14 -10.83 4.29 -1.57
N CYS A 15 -10.57 3.64 -2.70
CA CYS A 15 -9.33 2.92 -2.90
C CYS A 15 -8.12 3.86 -2.93
N ILE A 16 -8.27 5.01 -3.59
CA ILE A 16 -7.23 6.04 -3.60
C ILE A 16 -6.90 6.46 -2.17
N ALA A 17 -7.93 6.70 -1.36
CA ALA A 17 -7.73 7.11 0.02
C ALA A 17 -7.01 6.03 0.82
N GLU A 18 -7.35 4.74 0.62
CA GLU A 18 -6.66 3.65 1.28
C GLU A 18 -5.18 3.61 0.89
N CYS A 19 -4.90 3.79 -0.41
CA CYS A 19 -3.52 3.78 -0.88
C CYS A 19 -2.69 4.87 -0.21
N PHE A 20 -3.23 6.07 -0.09
CA PHE A 20 -2.48 7.16 0.52
C PHE A 20 -2.36 7.03 2.04
N ARG A 21 -3.34 6.41 2.71
CA ARG A 21 -3.19 6.08 4.13
C ARG A 21 -2.06 5.05 4.32
N CYS A 22 -1.98 4.09 3.40
CA CYS A 22 -0.93 3.08 3.45
C CYS A 22 0.45 3.71 3.24
N VAL A 23 0.55 4.69 2.34
CA VAL A 23 1.80 5.46 2.15
C VAL A 23 2.24 6.03 3.49
N GLN A 24 1.33 6.71 4.18
CA GLN A 24 1.68 7.39 5.42
C GLN A 24 2.18 6.41 6.48
N ILE A 25 1.44 5.32 6.73
CA ILE A 25 1.82 4.41 7.79
C ILE A 25 3.12 3.67 7.46
N CYS A 26 3.34 3.32 6.19
CA CYS A 26 4.58 2.65 5.80
C CYS A 26 5.77 3.58 5.92
N GLU A 27 5.61 4.86 5.58
CA GLU A 27 6.69 5.83 5.76
C GLU A 27 7.00 6.04 7.24
N GLU A 28 5.97 6.09 8.08
CA GLU A 28 6.17 6.23 9.53
C GLU A 28 6.91 5.02 10.09
N CYS A 29 6.54 3.80 9.65
CA CYS A 29 7.20 2.59 10.09
C CYS A 29 8.66 2.56 9.65
N SER A 30 8.93 2.95 8.42
CA SER A 30 10.28 2.98 7.89
C SER A 30 11.16 3.94 8.70
N ASP A 31 10.65 5.14 8.94
CA ASP A 31 11.40 6.15 9.68
C ASP A 31 11.64 5.72 11.12
N ASP A 32 10.62 5.15 11.75
CA ASP A 32 10.72 4.70 13.13
C ASP A 32 11.77 3.60 13.26
N MET A 33 11.80 2.65 12.33
CA MET A 33 12.79 1.58 12.36
C MET A 33 14.21 2.07 12.14
N ILE A 34 14.39 3.10 11.31
CA ILE A 34 15.72 3.67 11.10
C ILE A 34 16.27 4.23 12.40
N GLY A 35 15.41 4.79 13.25
CA GLY A 35 15.83 5.38 14.52
C GLY A 35 15.98 4.39 15.66
N MET A 36 15.65 3.11 15.47
CA MET A 36 15.72 2.12 16.54
C MET A 36 17.12 1.53 16.67
N ASP A 37 17.38 0.90 17.83
CA ASP A 37 18.62 0.16 18.06
C ASP A 37 18.50 -1.19 17.39
N HIS A 38 19.38 -1.46 16.41
CA HIS A 38 19.36 -2.68 15.60
C HIS A 38 20.44 -3.67 15.97
N SER A 39 20.93 -3.61 17.20
CA SER A 39 22.06 -4.46 17.61
C SER A 39 21.74 -5.95 17.54
N GLY A 40 20.44 -6.33 17.52
CA GLY A 40 20.04 -7.73 17.50
C GLY A 40 20.04 -8.36 16.12
N ASP A 41 19.38 -7.74 15.16
CA ASP A 41 19.22 -8.34 13.83
C ASP A 41 19.12 -7.24 12.77
N SER A 42 20.27 -6.78 12.34
CA SER A 42 20.33 -5.67 11.39
C SER A 42 19.85 -6.08 9.99
N GLN A 43 20.03 -7.34 9.60
CA GLN A 43 19.55 -7.79 8.29
C GLN A 43 18.01 -7.81 8.24
N MET A 44 17.39 -8.32 9.29
CA MET A 44 15.93 -8.35 9.37
C MET A 44 15.35 -6.95 9.33
N MET A 45 15.98 -6.01 10.06
CA MET A 45 15.53 -4.63 10.08
C MET A 45 15.71 -3.97 8.73
N ALA A 46 16.82 -4.24 8.03
CA ALA A 46 17.03 -3.72 6.68
C ALA A 46 15.96 -4.22 5.73
N ASP A 47 15.61 -5.49 5.81
CA ASP A 47 14.58 -6.07 4.96
C ASP A 47 13.21 -5.43 5.22
N CYS A 48 12.90 -5.18 6.50
CA CYS A 48 11.65 -4.52 6.86
C CYS A 48 11.59 -3.10 6.29
N ILE A 49 12.67 -2.34 6.44
CA ILE A 49 12.74 -0.97 5.95
C ILE A 49 12.54 -0.94 4.44
N ARG A 50 13.23 -1.83 3.71
CA ARG A 50 13.06 -1.89 2.25
C ARG A 50 11.62 -2.17 1.85
N LEU A 51 10.99 -3.14 2.51
CA LEU A 51 9.63 -3.53 2.16
C LEU A 51 8.63 -2.42 2.49
N PHE A 52 8.79 -1.72 3.63
CA PHE A 52 7.95 -0.57 3.94
C PHE A 52 8.07 0.49 2.84
N ARG A 53 9.27 0.75 2.37
CA ARG A 53 9.50 1.76 1.35
C ARG A 53 8.91 1.32 0.02
N GLU A 54 9.08 0.06 -0.36
CA GLU A 54 8.47 -0.46 -1.58
C GLU A 54 6.95 -0.38 -1.53
N CYS A 55 6.38 -0.71 -0.37
CA CYS A 55 4.93 -0.63 -0.20
C CYS A 55 4.45 0.81 -0.33
N ALA A 56 5.14 1.76 0.29
CA ALA A 56 4.79 3.17 0.17
C ALA A 56 4.88 3.62 -1.29
N ASP A 57 5.92 3.20 -2.01
CA ASP A 57 6.11 3.59 -3.40
C ASP A 57 4.99 3.09 -4.30
N ILE A 58 4.64 1.81 -4.19
CA ILE A 58 3.59 1.26 -5.07
C ILE A 58 2.22 1.78 -4.71
N CYS A 59 1.96 2.03 -3.41
CA CYS A 59 0.69 2.62 -2.99
C CYS A 59 0.54 4.03 -3.55
N ALA A 60 1.61 4.82 -3.52
CA ALA A 60 1.58 6.17 -4.09
C ALA A 60 1.32 6.11 -5.58
N LEU A 61 2.01 5.22 -6.28
CA LEU A 61 1.84 5.08 -7.72
C LEU A 61 0.41 4.66 -8.07
N ALA A 62 -0.12 3.67 -7.37
CA ALA A 62 -1.48 3.20 -7.62
C ALA A 62 -2.51 4.30 -7.37
N GLY A 63 -2.36 5.05 -6.27
CA GLY A 63 -3.26 6.16 -5.97
C GLY A 63 -3.21 7.25 -7.01
N GLN A 64 -2.00 7.59 -7.47
CA GLN A 64 -1.82 8.60 -8.50
C GLN A 64 -2.41 8.15 -9.84
N TRP A 65 -2.16 6.91 -10.23
CA TRP A 65 -2.65 6.40 -11.51
C TRP A 65 -4.17 6.27 -11.52
N MET A 66 -4.76 5.82 -10.41
CA MET A 66 -6.22 5.79 -10.30
C MET A 66 -6.82 7.19 -10.41
N SER A 67 -6.15 8.18 -9.80
CA SER A 67 -6.63 9.56 -9.80
C SER A 67 -6.75 10.14 -11.20
N ARG A 68 -5.91 9.69 -12.13
CA ARG A 68 -5.96 10.19 -13.50
C ARG A 68 -6.42 9.14 -14.51
N SER A 69 -7.07 8.09 -14.01
CA SER A 69 -7.70 7.05 -14.85
C SER A 69 -6.72 6.43 -15.84
N SER A 70 -5.54 6.07 -15.36
CA SER A 70 -4.52 5.44 -16.18
C SER A 70 -5.03 4.14 -16.79
N SER A 71 -4.64 3.87 -18.03
CA SER A 71 -4.96 2.61 -18.68
C SER A 71 -4.26 1.42 -18.02
N LEU A 72 -3.27 1.68 -17.16
CA LEU A 72 -2.53 0.64 -16.45
C LEU A 72 -2.95 0.51 -14.98
N THR A 73 -4.09 1.10 -14.61
CA THR A 73 -4.59 1.04 -13.24
C THR A 73 -4.74 -0.41 -12.75
N ASN A 74 -5.25 -1.28 -13.62
CA ASN A 74 -5.46 -2.68 -13.27
C ASN A 74 -4.14 -3.34 -12.82
N GLU A 75 -3.09 -3.14 -13.60
CA GLU A 75 -1.79 -3.71 -13.29
C GLU A 75 -1.19 -3.10 -12.04
N ALA A 76 -1.30 -1.77 -11.90
CA ALA A 76 -0.78 -1.08 -10.72
C ALA A 76 -1.47 -1.54 -9.45
N CYS A 77 -2.79 -1.66 -9.47
CA CYS A 77 -3.54 -2.09 -8.30
C CYS A 77 -3.25 -3.55 -7.95
N GLY A 78 -3.07 -4.40 -8.95
CA GLY A 78 -2.72 -5.79 -8.70
C GLY A 78 -1.37 -5.92 -8.01
N LEU A 79 -0.38 -5.19 -8.50
CA LEU A 79 0.94 -5.19 -7.89
C LEU A 79 0.90 -4.57 -6.50
N CYS A 80 0.16 -3.48 -6.33
CA CYS A 80 -0.01 -2.85 -5.03
C CYS A 80 -0.58 -3.83 -4.01
N ALA A 81 -1.61 -4.59 -4.40
CA ALA A 81 -2.22 -5.58 -3.51
C ALA A 81 -1.20 -6.63 -3.08
N ASP A 82 -0.38 -7.12 -4.01
CA ASP A 82 0.63 -8.13 -3.70
C ASP A 82 1.68 -7.60 -2.72
N VAL A 83 2.17 -6.39 -2.96
CA VAL A 83 3.19 -5.81 -2.08
C VAL A 83 2.61 -5.49 -0.70
N CYS A 84 1.37 -4.99 -0.66
CA CYS A 84 0.69 -4.72 0.61
C CYS A 84 0.52 -6.00 1.43
N ASP A 85 0.18 -7.12 0.80
CA ASP A 85 0.07 -8.39 1.51
C ASP A 85 1.41 -8.85 2.07
N GLN A 86 2.48 -8.69 1.30
CA GLN A 86 3.82 -9.03 1.79
C GLN A 86 4.22 -8.16 2.97
N CYS A 87 3.89 -6.86 2.89
CA CYS A 87 4.19 -5.93 3.98
C CYS A 87 3.39 -6.31 5.23
N ALA A 88 2.12 -6.65 5.07
CA ALA A 88 1.28 -7.07 6.19
C ALA A 88 1.82 -8.34 6.84
N ASP A 89 2.24 -9.33 6.02
CA ASP A 89 2.81 -10.56 6.55
C ASP A 89 4.01 -10.28 7.43
N LEU A 90 4.89 -9.39 6.96
CA LEU A 90 6.09 -9.04 7.71
C LEU A 90 5.74 -8.30 9.00
N CYS A 91 4.82 -7.34 8.91
CA CYS A 91 4.37 -6.58 10.08
C CYS A 91 3.76 -7.48 11.15
N GLU A 92 2.98 -8.48 10.73
CA GLU A 92 2.34 -9.39 11.67
C GLU A 92 3.37 -10.21 12.44
N LYS A 93 4.49 -10.54 11.81
CA LYS A 93 5.57 -11.26 12.49
C LYS A 93 6.22 -10.41 13.58
N HIS A 94 6.21 -9.10 13.44
CA HIS A 94 6.95 -8.21 14.34
C HIS A 94 6.05 -7.32 15.19
N ALA A 95 4.74 -7.54 15.17
CA ALA A 95 3.79 -6.67 15.86
C ALA A 95 4.03 -6.62 17.37
N SER A 96 4.53 -7.73 17.96
CA SER A 96 4.80 -7.76 19.40
C SER A 96 6.05 -6.98 19.78
N HIS A 97 6.90 -6.63 18.82
CA HIS A 97 8.17 -5.96 19.08
C HIS A 97 8.18 -4.51 18.63
N HIS A 98 7.16 -4.09 17.88
CA HIS A 98 7.17 -2.77 17.26
C HIS A 98 5.75 -2.22 17.21
N ALA A 99 5.52 -1.11 17.91
CA ALA A 99 4.17 -0.58 18.13
C ALA A 99 3.41 -0.27 16.85
N LEU A 100 4.10 0.17 15.78
CA LEU A 100 3.43 0.54 14.54
C LEU A 100 3.14 -0.65 13.63
N CYS A 101 3.74 -1.81 13.88
CA CYS A 101 3.56 -2.96 12.99
C CYS A 101 2.13 -3.48 12.97
N GLY A 102 1.43 -3.47 14.10
CA GLY A 102 0.02 -3.88 14.12
C GLY A 102 -0.86 -3.00 13.25
N PRO A 103 -0.88 -1.69 13.51
CA PRO A 103 -1.66 -0.76 12.68
C PRO A 103 -1.23 -0.78 11.22
N CYS A 104 0.06 -0.94 10.94
CA CYS A 104 0.55 -1.02 9.57
C CYS A 104 0.00 -2.27 8.86
N ALA A 105 0.05 -3.42 9.55
CA ALA A 105 -0.50 -4.65 8.97
C ALA A 105 -1.98 -4.49 8.63
N GLU A 106 -2.74 -3.90 9.54
CA GLU A 106 -4.17 -3.68 9.31
C GLU A 106 -4.43 -2.82 8.09
N GLU A 107 -3.69 -1.70 7.97
CA GLU A 107 -3.87 -0.81 6.83
C GLU A 107 -3.43 -1.48 5.53
N CYS A 108 -2.33 -2.22 5.55
CA CYS A 108 -1.85 -2.94 4.37
C CYS A 108 -2.89 -3.97 3.91
N ARG A 109 -3.54 -4.66 4.83
CA ARG A 109 -4.60 -5.61 4.47
C ARG A 109 -5.80 -4.93 3.84
N ARG A 110 -6.21 -3.78 4.41
CA ARG A 110 -7.33 -3.02 3.83
C ARG A 110 -6.98 -2.55 2.42
N CYS A 111 -5.76 -2.04 2.26
CA CYS A 111 -5.32 -1.54 0.96
C CYS A 111 -5.24 -2.68 -0.06
N ALA A 112 -4.70 -3.84 0.35
CA ALA A 112 -4.60 -5.00 -0.54
C ALA A 112 -5.98 -5.43 -1.02
N LYS A 113 -6.94 -5.50 -0.10
CA LYS A 113 -8.30 -5.90 -0.45
C LYS A 113 -8.92 -4.94 -1.45
N SER A 114 -8.81 -3.65 -1.17
CA SER A 114 -9.37 -2.60 -2.01
C SER A 114 -8.73 -2.60 -3.40
N CYS A 115 -7.42 -2.69 -3.46
CA CYS A 115 -6.69 -2.71 -4.74
C CYS A 115 -6.99 -3.97 -5.53
N ARG A 116 -7.17 -5.10 -4.86
CA ARG A 116 -7.49 -6.35 -5.55
C ARG A 116 -8.88 -6.28 -6.18
N GLN A 117 -9.83 -5.65 -5.50
CA GLN A 117 -11.15 -5.43 -6.07
C GLN A 117 -11.09 -4.52 -7.29
N MET A 118 -10.31 -3.45 -7.24
CA MET A 118 -10.14 -2.55 -8.37
C MET A 118 -9.51 -3.28 -9.56
N SER A 119 -8.50 -4.11 -9.30
CA SER A 119 -7.83 -4.87 -10.34
C SER A 119 -8.80 -5.82 -11.04
N ARG A 120 -9.64 -6.53 -10.28
CA ARG A 120 -10.63 -7.45 -10.85
C ARG A 120 -11.71 -6.71 -11.62
N THR A 121 -12.17 -5.58 -11.08
CA THR A 121 -13.20 -4.79 -11.73
C THR A 121 -12.72 -4.27 -13.07
N SER A 122 -11.48 -3.77 -13.11
CA SER A 122 -10.90 -3.29 -14.37
C SER A 122 -10.78 -4.41 -15.38
N THR A 123 -10.36 -5.60 -14.93
CA THR A 123 -10.25 -6.75 -15.80
C THR A 123 -11.60 -7.13 -16.40
N LYS A 124 -12.64 -7.09 -15.58
CA LYS A 124 -13.98 -7.40 -16.07
C LYS A 124 -14.48 -6.35 -17.04
N ALA A 125 -14.15 -5.11 -16.84
CA ALA A 125 -14.60 -4.04 -17.70
C ALA A 125 -13.93 -4.07 -19.05
N ALA A 126 -12.76 -4.65 -19.12
CA ALA A 126 -12.06 -4.78 -20.38
C ALA A 126 -12.69 -5.87 -21.22
#